data_45d3650574788c3fa890e2898d2b7f7d
#
_entry.id   45d3650574788c3fa890e2898d2b7f7d
#
_cell.length_a   1.000
_cell.length_b   1.000
_cell.length_c   1.000
_cell.angle_alpha   90.00
_cell.angle_beta   90.00
_cell.angle_gamma   90.00
#
_symmetry.space_group_name_H-M   'P 1'
#
loop_
_entity.id
_entity.type
_entity.pdbx_description
1 polymer ?
#
loop_
_entity_poly.entity_id
_entity_poly.type
_entity_poly.pdbx_seq_one_letter_code
_entity_poly.pdbx_strand_id
1 'polypeptide(L)'
;MILKQVSVFLESRRGRLAPVIRQLGERGINLRALMLAETDRFGILRFIADDAEAALAAMQELGNTARISEVFGIEVSDRPGALAEILAIFDDSEVSIEYLYAELAGPGDQALLVLKLDPFDEAKALLAAAGLPQA
;
A
#
# COMPACT_ATOMS: atom_id res chain seq x y z
N MET A 1 6.87 6.01 7.77
CA MET A 1 7.87 5.92 6.68
C MET A 1 7.19 6.08 5.33
N ILE A 2 7.94 6.56 4.35
CA ILE A 2 7.44 6.63 2.97
C ILE A 2 7.82 5.33 2.27
N LEU A 3 6.83 4.67 1.68
CA LEU A 3 7.00 3.38 1.03
C LEU A 3 6.73 3.50 -0.46
N LYS A 4 7.42 2.69 -1.24
CA LYS A 4 7.15 2.55 -2.67
C LYS A 4 6.12 1.45 -2.87
N GLN A 5 4.98 1.81 -3.42
CA GLN A 5 3.91 0.86 -3.70
C GLN A 5 3.84 0.59 -5.19
N VAL A 6 3.71 -0.68 -5.54
CA VAL A 6 3.46 -1.08 -6.92
C VAL A 6 1.96 -1.24 -7.11
N SER A 7 1.41 -0.60 -8.14
CA SER A 7 0.01 -0.77 -8.55
C SER A 7 -0.01 -1.44 -9.91
N VAL A 8 -0.78 -2.51 -10.03
CA VAL A 8 -0.88 -3.32 -11.26
C VAL A 8 -2.34 -3.35 -11.69
N PHE A 9 -2.60 -3.02 -12.95
CA PHE A 9 -3.94 -3.11 -13.52
C PHE A 9 -4.14 -4.50 -14.11
N LEU A 10 -5.17 -5.21 -13.63
CA LEU A 10 -5.51 -6.55 -14.06
C LEU A 10 -6.88 -6.55 -14.72
N GLU A 11 -7.02 -7.27 -15.85
CA GLU A 11 -8.34 -7.45 -16.44
C GLU A 11 -9.24 -8.18 -15.45
N SER A 12 -10.50 -7.74 -15.36
CA SER A 12 -11.49 -8.32 -14.45
C SER A 12 -12.00 -9.63 -15.03
N ARG A 13 -11.24 -10.70 -14.84
CA ARG A 13 -11.61 -12.05 -15.27
C ARG A 13 -10.99 -13.09 -14.35
N ARG A 14 -11.61 -14.25 -14.32
CA ARG A 14 -11.14 -15.37 -13.51
C ARG A 14 -9.70 -15.76 -13.89
N GLY A 15 -8.89 -16.00 -12.87
CA GLY A 15 -7.54 -16.54 -13.06
C GLY A 15 -6.46 -15.51 -13.37
N ARG A 16 -6.75 -14.23 -13.26
CA ARG A 16 -5.72 -13.20 -13.55
C ARG A 16 -4.73 -12.99 -12.42
N LEU A 17 -5.16 -13.16 -11.19
CA LEU A 17 -4.31 -12.85 -10.03
C LEU A 17 -3.21 -13.89 -9.81
N ALA A 18 -3.54 -15.17 -9.88
CA ALA A 18 -2.61 -16.24 -9.56
C ALA A 18 -1.31 -16.22 -10.39
N PRO A 19 -1.35 -16.02 -11.71
CA PRO A 19 -0.12 -15.93 -12.51
C PRO A 19 0.79 -14.76 -12.07
N VAL A 20 0.20 -13.63 -11.72
CA VAL A 20 0.94 -12.45 -11.27
C VAL A 20 1.68 -12.74 -9.97
N ILE A 21 0.98 -13.30 -8.99
CA ILE A 21 1.56 -13.65 -7.70
C ILE A 21 2.63 -14.73 -7.86
N ARG A 22 2.36 -15.72 -8.70
CA ARG A 22 3.33 -16.80 -8.97
C ARG A 22 4.63 -16.25 -9.55
N GLN A 23 4.53 -15.33 -10.51
CA GLN A 23 5.69 -14.73 -11.15
C GLN A 23 6.56 -13.96 -10.14
N LEU A 24 5.94 -13.23 -9.23
CA LEU A 24 6.67 -12.54 -8.18
C LEU A 24 7.43 -13.53 -7.28
N GLY A 25 6.77 -14.61 -6.90
CA GLY A 25 7.40 -15.66 -6.09
C GLY A 25 8.55 -16.35 -6.79
N GLU A 26 8.41 -16.67 -8.07
CA GLU A 26 9.46 -17.31 -8.85
C GLU A 26 10.71 -16.42 -8.99
N ARG A 27 10.54 -15.12 -8.95
CA ARG A 27 11.64 -14.15 -9.00
C ARG A 27 12.21 -13.82 -7.62
N GLY A 28 11.72 -14.48 -6.58
CA GLY A 28 12.19 -14.27 -5.22
C GLY A 28 11.76 -12.95 -4.61
N ILE A 29 10.70 -12.34 -5.13
CA ILE A 29 10.18 -11.08 -4.63
C ILE A 29 9.14 -11.36 -3.54
N ASN A 30 9.40 -10.86 -2.34
CA ASN A 30 8.51 -11.05 -1.21
C ASN A 30 7.53 -9.90 -1.09
N LEU A 31 6.26 -10.23 -0.88
CA LEU A 31 5.19 -9.27 -0.67
C LEU A 31 4.96 -9.09 0.83
N ARG A 32 5.01 -7.84 1.29
CA ARG A 32 4.80 -7.51 2.71
C ARG A 32 3.36 -7.17 3.02
N ALA A 33 2.70 -6.49 2.10
CA ALA A 33 1.31 -6.10 2.23
C ALA A 33 0.70 -6.03 0.84
N LEU A 34 -0.57 -6.40 0.71
CA LEU A 34 -1.23 -6.33 -0.59
C LEU A 34 -2.73 -6.14 -0.43
N MET A 35 -3.32 -5.57 -1.47
CA MET A 35 -4.76 -5.36 -1.56
C MET A 35 -5.18 -5.48 -3.02
N LEU A 36 -6.26 -6.22 -3.27
CA LEU A 36 -6.89 -6.28 -4.58
C LEU A 36 -8.24 -5.58 -4.49
N ALA A 37 -8.42 -4.53 -5.31
CA ALA A 37 -9.68 -3.81 -5.41
C ALA A 37 -10.28 -4.05 -6.78
N GLU A 38 -11.55 -4.45 -6.82
CA GLU A 38 -12.26 -4.74 -8.06
C GLU A 38 -13.12 -3.55 -8.49
N THR A 39 -13.14 -3.31 -9.79
CA THR A 39 -14.10 -2.41 -10.44
C THR A 39 -14.89 -3.23 -11.47
N ASP A 40 -15.83 -2.60 -12.18
CA ASP A 40 -16.65 -3.30 -13.18
C ASP A 40 -15.84 -3.88 -14.33
N ARG A 41 -14.67 -3.31 -14.65
CA ARG A 41 -13.91 -3.67 -15.85
C ARG A 41 -12.53 -4.23 -15.56
N PHE A 42 -11.94 -3.87 -14.43
CA PHE A 42 -10.59 -4.32 -14.08
C PHE A 42 -10.40 -4.30 -12.58
N GLY A 43 -9.38 -5.03 -12.13
CA GLY A 43 -8.93 -4.98 -10.77
C GLY A 43 -7.66 -4.16 -10.67
N ILE A 44 -7.39 -3.64 -9.50
CA ILE A 44 -6.14 -2.98 -9.20
C ILE A 44 -5.50 -3.72 -8.03
N LEU A 45 -4.34 -4.32 -8.29
CA LEU A 45 -3.54 -4.96 -7.26
C LEU A 45 -2.51 -3.95 -6.78
N ARG A 46 -2.54 -3.65 -5.49
CA ARG A 46 -1.56 -2.77 -4.86
C ARG A 46 -0.77 -3.57 -3.84
N PHE A 47 0.54 -3.40 -3.83
CA PHE A 47 1.35 -4.13 -2.86
C PHE A 47 2.64 -3.40 -2.51
N ILE A 48 3.18 -3.78 -1.36
CA ILE A 48 4.50 -3.37 -0.91
C ILE A 48 5.40 -4.61 -1.01
N ALA A 49 6.47 -4.50 -1.77
CA ALA A 49 7.44 -5.57 -1.96
C ALA A 49 8.79 -5.18 -1.36
N ASP A 50 9.62 -6.17 -1.11
CA ASP A 50 10.99 -5.93 -0.64
C ASP A 50 11.84 -5.20 -1.70
N ASP A 51 11.55 -5.40 -2.99
CA ASP A 51 12.21 -4.72 -4.11
C ASP A 51 11.14 -4.24 -5.09
N ALA A 52 10.74 -2.99 -4.93
CA ALA A 52 9.66 -2.42 -5.74
C ALA A 52 10.02 -2.32 -7.23
N GLU A 53 11.27 -1.96 -7.54
CA GLU A 53 11.70 -1.82 -8.93
C GLU A 53 11.74 -3.18 -9.65
N ALA A 54 12.22 -4.22 -8.97
CA ALA A 54 12.20 -5.58 -9.53
C ALA A 54 10.77 -6.07 -9.75
N ALA A 55 9.87 -5.77 -8.81
CA ALA A 55 8.46 -6.12 -8.94
C ALA A 55 7.81 -5.40 -10.12
N LEU A 56 8.09 -4.10 -10.28
CA LEU A 56 7.58 -3.32 -11.41
C LEU A 56 8.04 -3.93 -12.73
N ALA A 57 9.33 -4.23 -12.85
CA ALA A 57 9.88 -4.84 -14.07
C ALA A 57 9.21 -6.18 -14.38
N ALA A 58 9.01 -7.01 -13.36
CA ALA A 58 8.34 -8.30 -13.53
C ALA A 58 6.91 -8.13 -14.08
N MET A 59 6.17 -7.17 -13.54
CA MET A 59 4.79 -6.93 -13.98
C MET A 59 4.75 -6.43 -15.42
N GLN A 60 5.64 -5.53 -15.78
CA GLN A 60 5.72 -4.99 -17.14
C GLN A 60 6.13 -6.06 -18.15
N GLU A 61 7.06 -6.94 -17.78
CA GLU A 61 7.46 -8.06 -18.64
C GLU A 61 6.32 -9.03 -18.92
N LEU A 62 5.38 -9.17 -17.98
CA LEU A 62 4.18 -9.98 -18.18
C LEU A 62 3.11 -9.27 -19.02
N GLY A 63 3.39 -8.05 -19.46
CA GLY A 63 2.45 -7.28 -20.26
C GLY A 63 1.41 -6.51 -19.46
N ASN A 64 1.57 -6.42 -18.16
CA ASN A 64 0.65 -5.65 -17.32
C ASN A 64 1.04 -4.17 -17.30
N THR A 65 0.04 -3.30 -17.21
CA THR A 65 0.27 -1.90 -16.91
C THR A 65 0.50 -1.78 -15.40
N ALA A 66 1.65 -1.25 -15.04
CA ALA A 66 2.03 -1.13 -13.63
C ALA A 66 2.84 0.14 -13.40
N ARG A 67 2.78 0.64 -12.17
CA ARG A 67 3.55 1.84 -11.79
C ARG A 67 3.89 1.80 -10.30
N ILE A 68 4.91 2.59 -9.93
CA ILE A 68 5.27 2.82 -8.54
C ILE A 68 4.74 4.19 -8.12
N SER A 69 4.18 4.25 -6.92
CA SER A 69 3.80 5.51 -6.28
C SER A 69 4.23 5.50 -4.82
N GLU A 70 4.41 6.69 -4.26
CA GLU A 70 4.75 6.82 -2.85
C GLU A 70 3.51 6.81 -1.98
N VAL A 71 3.56 6.04 -0.90
CA VAL A 71 2.49 5.96 0.09
C VAL A 71 3.09 6.08 1.49
N PHE A 72 2.26 6.32 2.48
CA PHE A 72 2.71 6.42 3.86
C PHE A 72 2.57 5.08 4.57
N GLY A 73 3.62 4.71 5.32
CA GLY A 73 3.59 3.55 6.20
C GLY A 73 3.63 4.01 7.65
N ILE A 74 2.68 3.55 8.45
CA ILE A 74 2.60 3.90 9.86
C ILE A 74 2.44 2.62 10.67
N GLU A 75 3.34 2.43 11.63
CA GLU A 75 3.17 1.34 12.58
C GLU A 75 2.14 1.74 13.61
N VAL A 76 1.18 0.87 13.84
CA VAL A 76 0.05 1.12 14.73
C VAL A 76 -0.16 -0.08 15.62
N SER A 77 -0.52 0.16 16.88
CA SER A 77 -0.81 -0.92 17.83
C SER A 77 -2.09 -1.66 17.41
N ASP A 78 -2.05 -2.97 17.51
CA ASP A 78 -3.23 -3.81 17.22
C ASP A 78 -4.14 -3.84 18.46
N ARG A 79 -4.89 -2.76 18.65
CA ARG A 79 -5.84 -2.59 19.76
C ARG A 79 -7.03 -1.75 19.33
N PRO A 80 -8.16 -1.89 20.01
CA PRO A 80 -9.32 -1.04 19.72
C PRO A 80 -8.97 0.44 19.82
N GLY A 81 -9.39 1.23 18.83
CA GLY A 81 -9.20 2.67 18.82
C GLY A 81 -7.89 3.16 18.22
N ALA A 82 -6.91 2.28 18.00
CA ALA A 82 -5.60 2.71 17.48
C ALA A 82 -5.72 3.34 16.08
N LEU A 83 -6.48 2.74 15.19
CA LEU A 83 -6.71 3.32 13.87
C LEU A 83 -7.42 4.67 13.94
N ALA A 84 -8.40 4.79 14.83
CA ALA A 84 -9.12 6.04 15.01
C ALA A 84 -8.19 7.17 15.44
N GLU A 85 -7.23 6.88 16.28
CA GLU A 85 -6.22 7.86 16.73
C GLU A 85 -5.38 8.38 15.56
N ILE A 86 -4.99 7.48 14.66
CA ILE A 86 -4.22 7.87 13.46
C ILE A 86 -5.07 8.72 12.53
N LEU A 87 -6.30 8.31 12.26
CA LEU A 87 -7.18 9.05 11.36
C LEU A 87 -7.57 10.43 11.89
N ALA A 88 -7.61 10.58 13.21
CA ALA A 88 -7.91 11.87 13.85
C ALA A 88 -6.86 12.94 13.50
N ILE A 89 -5.65 12.54 13.12
CA ILE A 89 -4.59 13.50 12.72
C ILE A 89 -5.05 14.35 11.54
N PHE A 90 -5.93 13.81 10.70
CA PHE A 90 -6.40 14.49 9.49
C PHE A 90 -7.73 15.20 9.66
N ASP A 91 -8.31 15.16 10.87
CA ASP A 91 -9.52 15.92 11.17
C ASP A 91 -9.24 17.41 10.96
N ASP A 92 -10.24 18.15 10.49
CA ASP A 92 -10.15 19.58 10.21
C ASP A 92 -9.09 19.95 9.17
N SER A 93 -8.63 18.99 8.37
CA SER A 93 -7.69 19.23 7.28
C SER A 93 -8.37 18.98 5.93
N GLU A 94 -7.66 19.35 4.87
CA GLU A 94 -8.10 19.08 3.49
C GLU A 94 -7.62 17.70 2.99
N VAL A 95 -6.88 16.97 3.83
CA VAL A 95 -6.34 15.67 3.43
C VAL A 95 -7.44 14.63 3.31
N SER A 96 -7.51 13.97 2.17
CA SER A 96 -8.40 12.84 1.99
C SER A 96 -7.61 11.53 1.98
N ILE A 97 -8.26 10.49 2.48
CA ILE A 97 -7.70 9.14 2.47
C ILE A 97 -8.29 8.45 1.25
N GLU A 98 -7.46 8.24 0.22
CA GLU A 98 -7.93 7.62 -1.01
C GLU A 98 -8.14 6.12 -0.84
N TYR A 99 -7.26 5.49 -0.10
CA TYR A 99 -7.39 4.09 0.32
C TYR A 99 -6.39 3.79 1.42
N LEU A 100 -6.63 2.68 2.11
CA LEU A 100 -5.71 2.17 3.10
C LEU A 100 -5.80 0.65 3.18
N TYR A 101 -4.73 0.03 3.61
CA TYR A 101 -4.70 -1.39 3.92
C TYR A 101 -3.63 -1.67 4.95
N ALA A 102 -3.67 -2.82 5.56
CA ALA A 102 -2.77 -3.14 6.66
C ALA A 102 -2.08 -4.48 6.46
N GLU A 103 -0.89 -4.57 7.01
CA GLU A 103 -0.17 -5.81 7.18
C GLU A 103 -0.24 -6.19 8.66
N LEU A 104 -0.70 -7.39 8.93
CA LEU A 104 -0.81 -7.90 10.30
C LEU A 104 0.31 -8.87 10.64
N ALA A 105 1.38 -8.86 9.86
CA ALA A 105 2.52 -9.76 10.05
C ALA A 105 3.61 -9.07 10.84
N GLY A 106 4.01 -9.65 11.92
CA GLY A 106 5.11 -9.15 12.72
C GLY A 106 5.03 -9.65 14.13
N PRO A 107 6.16 -9.66 14.85
CA PRO A 107 6.14 -10.02 16.25
C PRO A 107 5.44 -8.92 17.05
N GLY A 108 4.57 -9.34 17.97
CA GLY A 108 3.90 -8.43 18.89
C GLY A 108 2.61 -7.88 18.35
N ASP A 109 2.18 -6.78 18.93
CA ASP A 109 0.86 -6.19 18.74
C ASP A 109 0.89 -5.02 17.75
N GLN A 110 1.79 -5.08 16.76
CA GLN A 110 1.95 -4.01 15.79
C GLN A 110 1.44 -4.42 14.42
N ALA A 111 0.81 -3.47 13.75
CA ALA A 111 0.43 -3.61 12.35
C ALA A 111 1.09 -2.49 11.55
N LEU A 112 1.41 -2.76 10.29
CA LEU A 112 1.85 -1.72 9.37
C LEU A 112 0.63 -1.25 8.59
N LEU A 113 0.28 0.03 8.76
CA LEU A 113 -0.81 0.65 8.04
C LEU A 113 -0.24 1.36 6.82
N VAL A 114 -0.74 1.04 5.64
CA VAL A 114 -0.35 1.68 4.39
C VAL A 114 -1.48 2.61 3.96
N LEU A 115 -1.16 3.90 3.75
CA LEU A 115 -2.17 4.91 3.41
C LEU A 115 -1.76 5.69 2.18
N LYS A 116 -2.72 5.86 1.28
CA LYS A 116 -2.61 6.83 0.18
C LYS A 116 -3.38 8.07 0.58
N LEU A 117 -2.66 9.16 0.77
CA LEU A 117 -3.21 10.42 1.24
C LEU A 117 -2.97 11.52 0.20
N ASP A 118 -3.94 12.40 0.05
CA ASP A 118 -3.87 13.52 -0.89
C ASP A 118 -4.43 14.79 -0.24
N PRO A 119 -3.74 15.93 -0.27
CA PRO A 119 -2.42 16.17 -0.87
C PRO A 119 -1.26 15.54 -0.07
N PHE A 120 -0.27 15.06 -0.79
CA PHE A 120 0.86 14.35 -0.18
C PHE A 120 1.65 15.21 0.82
N ASP A 121 2.04 16.43 0.41
CA ASP A 121 2.88 17.27 1.25
C ASP A 121 2.16 17.74 2.52
N GLU A 122 0.88 18.04 2.44
CA GLU A 122 0.07 18.40 3.60
C GLU A 122 -0.04 17.22 4.58
N ALA A 123 -0.29 16.03 4.05
CA ALA A 123 -0.37 14.82 4.87
C ALA A 123 0.96 14.55 5.57
N LYS A 124 2.07 14.70 4.85
CA LYS A 124 3.40 14.50 5.42
C LYS A 124 3.67 15.47 6.57
N ALA A 125 3.29 16.74 6.41
CA ALA A 125 3.46 17.75 7.44
C ALA A 125 2.61 17.46 8.68
N LEU A 126 1.36 17.02 8.48
CA LEU A 126 0.47 16.69 9.60
C LEU A 126 0.98 15.48 10.40
N LEU A 127 1.50 14.47 9.70
CA LEU A 127 2.08 13.30 10.35
C LEU A 127 3.32 13.68 11.15
N ALA A 128 4.18 14.53 10.61
CA ALA A 128 5.35 15.02 11.32
C ALA A 128 4.95 15.80 12.59
N ALA A 129 3.96 16.67 12.49
CA ALA A 129 3.45 17.46 13.62
C ALA A 129 2.84 16.57 14.70
N ALA A 130 2.31 15.42 14.33
CA ALA A 130 1.74 14.45 15.27
C ALA A 130 2.78 13.51 15.88
N GLY A 131 4.06 13.70 15.57
CA GLY A 131 5.13 12.85 16.10
C GLY A 131 5.36 11.59 15.29
N LEU A 132 4.86 11.54 14.04
CA LEU A 132 5.00 10.40 13.12
C LEU A 132 5.70 10.85 11.84
N PRO A 133 6.95 11.31 11.92
CA PRO A 133 7.64 11.83 10.74
C PRO A 133 7.83 10.76 9.69
N GLN A 134 7.67 11.16 8.43
CA GLN A 134 7.83 10.28 7.27
C GLN A 134 9.11 10.66 6.54
N ALA A 135 10.03 9.72 6.46
CA ALA A 135 11.32 9.92 5.79
C ALA A 135 11.45 9.00 4.59
#